data_ec263f72f9268c606c993ccd8d6bd6ca
#
_entry.id   ec263f72f9268c606c993ccd8d6bd6ca
#
_cell.length_a   1.000
_cell.length_b   1.000
_cell.length_c   1.000
_cell.angle_alpha   90.00
_cell.angle_beta   90.00
_cell.angle_gamma   90.00
#
_symmetry.space_group_name_H-M   'P 1'
#
loop_
_entity.id
_entity.type
_entity.pdbx_description
1 polymer ?
#
loop_
_entity_poly.entity_id
_entity_poly.type
_entity_poly.pdbx_seq_one_letter_code
_entity_poly.pdbx_strand_id
1 'polypeptide(L)'
;MRKKVFSILLVFCMLFSMIMMTSVVTQAGELPESVTLVAYPEHDYQFFERVSTKASDLKTSNKSVVSIKQAKQKDTYLGKYCYYLYLKAQKPGTATVSVKLKGKTYTTKVIVKKYVNPVKSVKIGSTSVSGSKFNSSSVVNLSYGKFSGKKLKTTVVLKKGWKLDKYYYYDKKQQCAVWLPGFEYFQKGDLEGRTTINGHKISVKGGKGFEILIPATNEKSGITEYVSVIFK
;
A
#
# COMPACT_ATOMS: atom_id res chain seq x y z
N MET A 1 0.64 9.83 21.52
CA MET A 1 0.19 10.45 20.27
C MET A 1 1.11 10.24 19.07
N ARG A 2 2.45 10.25 19.21
CA ARG A 2 3.41 10.04 18.10
C ARG A 2 3.33 8.66 17.39
N LYS A 3 2.93 7.59 18.08
CA LYS A 3 2.87 6.21 17.50
C LYS A 3 1.73 6.01 16.49
N LYS A 4 0.58 6.68 16.65
CA LYS A 4 -0.56 6.58 15.73
C LYS A 4 -0.36 7.34 14.42
N VAL A 5 0.39 8.43 14.45
CA VAL A 5 0.76 9.21 13.25
C VAL A 5 1.71 8.41 12.36
N PHE A 6 2.56 7.57 12.95
CA PHE A 6 3.52 6.74 12.23
C PHE A 6 2.87 5.60 11.43
N SER A 7 1.84 4.95 11.98
CA SER A 7 1.07 3.94 11.22
C SER A 7 0.35 4.55 10.02
N ILE A 8 -0.18 5.76 10.17
CA ILE A 8 -0.89 6.47 9.10
C ILE A 8 0.09 6.86 7.98
N LEU A 9 1.33 7.25 8.30
CA LEU A 9 2.33 7.62 7.30
C LEU A 9 2.86 6.40 6.53
N LEU A 10 2.98 5.26 7.20
CA LEU A 10 3.42 3.99 6.59
C LEU A 10 2.38 3.47 5.58
N VAL A 11 1.11 3.53 5.97
CA VAL A 11 -0.03 3.24 5.08
C VAL A 11 -0.04 4.21 3.89
N PHE A 12 0.39 5.46 4.06
CA PHE A 12 0.44 6.45 2.99
C PHE A 12 1.41 6.09 1.88
N CYS A 13 2.56 5.48 2.19
CA CYS A 13 3.52 5.02 1.18
C CYS A 13 3.06 3.75 0.45
N MET A 14 2.37 2.83 1.13
CA MET A 14 1.80 1.64 0.50
C MET A 14 0.73 1.98 -0.55
N LEU A 15 0.03 3.07 -0.37
CA LEU A 15 -1.15 3.43 -1.16
C LEU A 15 -0.83 4.24 -2.42
N PHE A 16 0.32 4.89 -2.46
CA PHE A 16 0.70 5.64 -3.65
C PHE A 16 0.96 4.72 -4.85
N SER A 17 1.31 3.46 -4.61
CA SER A 17 1.59 2.47 -5.66
C SER A 17 0.35 1.76 -6.22
N MET A 18 -0.79 1.77 -5.50
CA MET A 18 -2.02 1.14 -5.99
C MET A 18 -2.74 1.94 -7.08
N ILE A 19 -2.45 3.24 -7.21
CA ILE A 19 -3.21 4.15 -8.08
C ILE A 19 -2.52 4.38 -9.43
N MET A 20 -1.30 3.87 -9.64
CA MET A 20 -0.61 4.00 -10.93
C MET A 20 -1.14 3.08 -12.02
N MET A 21 -2.17 2.30 -11.79
CA MET A 21 -2.90 1.64 -12.87
C MET A 21 -4.12 2.49 -13.25
N THR A 22 -3.95 3.24 -14.34
CA THR A 22 -4.95 4.12 -14.95
C THR A 22 -5.28 5.39 -14.16
N SER A 23 -4.30 6.22 -13.85
CA SER A 23 -4.59 7.63 -13.62
C SER A 23 -4.77 8.34 -14.96
N VAL A 24 -5.93 8.20 -15.57
CA VAL A 24 -6.49 9.34 -16.24
C VAL A 24 -6.48 10.46 -15.19
N VAL A 25 -5.80 11.56 -15.45
CA VAL A 25 -5.90 12.77 -14.65
C VAL A 25 -7.36 13.21 -14.73
N THR A 26 -8.20 12.64 -13.88
CA THR A 26 -9.56 13.12 -13.71
C THR A 26 -9.45 14.48 -13.06
N GLN A 27 -9.95 15.48 -13.73
CA GLN A 27 -10.15 16.81 -13.16
C GLN A 27 -10.74 16.64 -11.76
N ALA A 28 -10.14 17.33 -10.78
CA ALA A 28 -10.55 17.27 -9.39
C ALA A 28 -12.07 17.42 -9.25
N GLY A 29 -12.81 16.33 -9.07
CA GLY A 29 -14.25 16.42 -8.91
C GLY A 29 -15.06 15.14 -9.06
N GLU A 30 -14.56 14.08 -9.68
CA GLU A 30 -15.35 12.86 -9.85
C GLU A 30 -14.67 11.66 -9.17
N LEU A 31 -15.44 10.97 -8.34
CA LEU A 31 -14.97 9.71 -7.75
C LEU A 31 -15.02 8.61 -8.83
N PRO A 32 -14.15 7.60 -8.76
CA PRO A 32 -14.21 6.48 -9.71
C PRO A 32 -15.53 5.74 -9.57
N GLU A 33 -16.10 5.28 -10.68
CA GLU A 33 -17.34 4.50 -10.69
C GLU A 33 -17.22 3.20 -9.90
N SER A 34 -16.03 2.58 -9.92
CA SER A 34 -15.76 1.37 -9.17
C SER A 34 -14.32 1.28 -8.69
N VAL A 35 -14.12 0.58 -7.58
CA VAL A 35 -12.81 0.23 -7.03
C VAL A 35 -12.81 -1.17 -6.48
N THR A 36 -11.70 -1.89 -6.66
CA THR A 36 -11.48 -3.19 -6.02
C THR A 36 -10.49 -3.03 -4.88
N LEU A 37 -10.85 -3.54 -3.72
CA LEU A 37 -10.02 -3.57 -2.51
C LEU A 37 -9.76 -5.01 -2.08
N VAL A 38 -8.70 -5.20 -1.32
CA VAL A 38 -8.42 -6.46 -0.62
C VAL A 38 -8.68 -6.29 0.87
N ALA A 39 -9.41 -7.22 1.47
CA ALA A 39 -9.59 -7.29 2.92
C ALA A 39 -8.34 -7.92 3.55
N TYR A 40 -7.33 -7.09 3.79
CA TYR A 40 -6.12 -7.52 4.51
C TYR A 40 -6.42 -7.84 5.98
N PRO A 41 -5.69 -8.79 6.58
CA PRO A 41 -5.90 -9.18 7.99
C PRO A 41 -5.77 -8.01 8.99
N GLU A 42 -4.97 -7.00 8.67
CA GLU A 42 -4.76 -5.81 9.49
C GLU A 42 -5.98 -4.88 9.51
N HIS A 43 -6.86 -5.02 8.54
CA HIS A 43 -8.04 -4.16 8.38
C HIS A 43 -7.73 -2.66 8.44
N ASP A 44 -6.65 -2.24 7.79
CA ASP A 44 -6.25 -0.84 7.76
C ASP A 44 -7.06 -0.02 6.75
N TYR A 45 -7.11 1.29 7.00
CA TYR A 45 -7.70 2.22 6.05
C TYR A 45 -6.76 2.45 4.87
N GLN A 46 -7.28 2.26 3.66
CA GLN A 46 -6.59 2.49 2.41
C GLN A 46 -7.01 3.83 1.83
N PHE A 47 -6.06 4.55 1.24
CA PHE A 47 -6.37 5.78 0.52
C PHE A 47 -7.35 5.47 -0.61
N PHE A 48 -8.31 6.35 -0.79
CA PHE A 48 -9.30 6.19 -1.85
C PHE A 48 -9.22 7.34 -2.83
N GLU A 49 -9.36 8.58 -2.32
CA GLU A 49 -9.34 9.75 -3.19
C GLU A 49 -8.95 11.00 -2.40
N ARG A 50 -8.40 11.99 -3.12
CA ARG A 50 -8.13 13.33 -2.61
C ARG A 50 -9.16 14.31 -3.14
N VAL A 51 -9.81 15.03 -2.25
CA VAL A 51 -10.82 16.02 -2.60
C VAL A 51 -10.43 17.41 -2.10
N SER A 52 -10.74 18.46 -2.87
CA SER A 52 -10.38 19.83 -2.53
C SER A 52 -11.25 20.44 -1.43
N THR A 53 -12.45 19.91 -1.24
CA THR A 53 -13.43 20.38 -0.25
C THR A 53 -13.81 19.29 0.72
N LYS A 54 -14.25 19.68 1.92
CA LYS A 54 -14.78 18.73 2.89
C LYS A 54 -15.99 18.02 2.30
N ALA A 55 -15.95 16.69 2.31
CA ALA A 55 -17.09 15.88 1.94
C ALA A 55 -18.10 15.82 3.11
N SER A 56 -19.37 15.78 2.78
CA SER A 56 -20.46 15.51 3.71
C SER A 56 -21.19 14.22 3.31
N ASP A 57 -22.06 13.72 4.18
CA ASP A 57 -22.87 12.51 3.93
C ASP A 57 -22.07 11.29 3.49
N LEU A 58 -20.92 11.04 4.17
CA LEU A 58 -20.13 9.84 3.95
C LEU A 58 -20.91 8.59 4.36
N LYS A 59 -21.36 7.80 3.40
CA LYS A 59 -22.22 6.63 3.61
C LYS A 59 -21.67 5.40 2.91
N THR A 60 -22.04 4.26 3.41
CA THR A 60 -21.86 2.96 2.74
C THR A 60 -23.16 2.17 2.84
N SER A 61 -23.50 1.47 1.78
CA SER A 61 -24.67 0.58 1.76
C SER A 61 -24.49 -0.64 2.65
N ASN A 62 -23.24 -1.02 2.95
CA ASN A 62 -22.92 -2.17 3.81
C ASN A 62 -21.62 -1.96 4.58
N LYS A 63 -21.75 -1.57 5.86
CA LYS A 63 -20.60 -1.35 6.76
C LYS A 63 -19.82 -2.63 7.07
N SER A 64 -20.42 -3.82 6.94
CA SER A 64 -19.70 -5.07 7.15
C SER A 64 -18.75 -5.41 5.99
N VAL A 65 -18.95 -4.81 4.83
CA VAL A 65 -18.08 -4.98 3.64
C VAL A 65 -17.03 -3.89 3.60
N VAL A 66 -17.44 -2.62 3.72
CA VAL A 66 -16.52 -1.49 3.65
C VAL A 66 -17.01 -0.33 4.52
N SER A 67 -16.08 0.36 5.17
CA SER A 67 -16.35 1.65 5.79
C SER A 67 -15.55 2.76 5.13
N ILE A 68 -16.04 4.00 5.23
CA ILE A 68 -15.42 5.20 4.68
C ILE A 68 -15.16 6.21 5.79
N LYS A 69 -14.02 6.89 5.72
CA LYS A 69 -13.72 8.08 6.52
C LYS A 69 -13.02 9.16 5.71
N GLN A 70 -12.97 10.34 6.28
CA GLN A 70 -12.24 11.49 5.73
C GLN A 70 -11.24 12.00 6.75
N ALA A 71 -10.10 12.51 6.28
CA ALA A 71 -9.13 13.24 7.08
C ALA A 71 -8.69 14.52 6.35
N LYS A 72 -8.51 15.62 7.11
CA LYS A 72 -7.89 16.84 6.60
C LYS A 72 -6.39 16.75 6.85
N GLN A 73 -5.60 16.89 5.80
CA GLN A 73 -4.14 16.82 5.89
C GLN A 73 -3.50 17.90 5.01
N LYS A 74 -2.32 18.38 5.41
CA LYS A 74 -1.51 19.25 4.56
C LYS A 74 -0.90 18.38 3.46
N ASP A 75 -1.26 18.66 2.22
CA ASP A 75 -0.62 18.08 1.06
C ASP A 75 0.76 18.70 0.90
N THR A 76 1.80 17.88 1.05
CA THR A 76 3.20 18.34 0.99
C THR A 76 3.60 18.81 -0.40
N TYR A 77 2.99 18.25 -1.43
CA TYR A 77 3.26 18.61 -2.82
C TYR A 77 2.57 19.92 -3.23
N LEU A 78 1.31 20.10 -2.80
CA LEU A 78 0.54 21.30 -3.10
C LEU A 78 0.74 22.43 -2.07
N GLY A 79 1.40 22.17 -0.97
CA GLY A 79 1.63 23.13 0.12
C GLY A 79 0.36 23.56 0.88
N LYS A 80 -0.83 23.02 0.54
CA LYS A 80 -2.13 23.38 1.09
C LYS A 80 -2.86 22.22 1.76
N TYR A 81 -3.87 22.52 2.58
CA TYR A 81 -4.71 21.51 3.18
C TYR A 81 -5.68 20.93 2.15
N CYS A 82 -5.73 19.62 2.06
CA CYS A 82 -6.70 18.84 1.29
C CYS A 82 -7.45 17.88 2.19
N TYR A 83 -8.54 17.33 1.68
CA TYR A 83 -9.28 16.26 2.34
C TYR A 83 -9.01 14.95 1.60
N TYR A 84 -8.73 13.93 2.39
CA TYR A 84 -8.40 12.60 1.89
C TYR A 84 -9.48 11.64 2.33
N LEU A 85 -10.06 10.92 1.39
CA LEU A 85 -11.03 9.87 1.63
C LEU A 85 -10.29 8.54 1.75
N TYR A 86 -10.69 7.74 2.72
CA TYR A 86 -10.11 6.44 2.99
C TYR A 86 -11.21 5.40 3.09
N LEU A 87 -10.98 4.24 2.49
CA LEU A 87 -11.83 3.06 2.61
C LEU A 87 -11.15 2.03 3.49
N LYS A 88 -11.93 1.32 4.31
CA LYS A 88 -11.48 0.17 5.07
C LYS A 88 -12.28 -1.04 4.64
N ALA A 89 -11.61 -1.98 3.96
CA ALA A 89 -12.18 -3.26 3.61
C ALA A 89 -12.34 -4.13 4.87
N GLN A 90 -13.54 -4.69 5.09
CA GLN A 90 -13.88 -5.48 6.27
C GLN A 90 -14.03 -6.96 5.90
N LYS A 91 -14.95 -7.26 5.00
CA LYS A 91 -15.25 -8.62 4.53
C LYS A 91 -15.37 -8.63 3.01
N PRO A 92 -15.05 -9.75 2.35
CA PRO A 92 -15.35 -9.91 0.93
C PRO A 92 -16.82 -9.66 0.63
N GLY A 93 -17.08 -8.98 -0.49
CA GLY A 93 -18.43 -8.62 -0.91
C GLY A 93 -18.42 -7.36 -1.78
N THR A 94 -19.63 -6.83 -2.01
CA THR A 94 -19.82 -5.59 -2.77
C THR A 94 -20.65 -4.61 -1.93
N ALA A 95 -20.25 -3.36 -1.95
CA ALA A 95 -21.01 -2.27 -1.34
C ALA A 95 -20.92 -1.03 -2.24
N THR A 96 -21.85 -0.09 -2.06
CA THR A 96 -21.78 1.24 -2.65
C THR A 96 -21.36 2.23 -1.57
N VAL A 97 -20.33 3.01 -1.86
CA VAL A 97 -19.94 4.16 -1.05
C VAL A 97 -20.48 5.41 -1.72
N SER A 98 -21.04 6.31 -0.93
CA SER A 98 -21.50 7.62 -1.40
C SER A 98 -20.92 8.75 -0.56
N VAL A 99 -20.58 9.84 -1.23
CA VAL A 99 -20.10 11.08 -0.61
C VAL A 99 -20.76 12.29 -1.28
N LYS A 100 -21.02 13.33 -0.52
CA LYS A 100 -21.55 14.59 -1.06
C LYS A 100 -20.42 15.63 -1.08
N LEU A 101 -20.09 16.11 -2.27
CA LEU A 101 -19.11 17.16 -2.52
C LEU A 101 -19.76 18.35 -3.19
N LYS A 102 -19.64 19.54 -2.60
CA LYS A 102 -20.24 20.79 -3.14
C LYS A 102 -21.73 20.64 -3.51
N GLY A 103 -22.49 19.93 -2.68
CA GLY A 103 -23.92 19.71 -2.90
C GLY A 103 -24.26 18.53 -3.82
N LYS A 104 -23.35 18.03 -4.64
CA LYS A 104 -23.54 16.89 -5.54
C LYS A 104 -23.17 15.58 -4.86
N THR A 105 -23.98 14.54 -5.02
CA THR A 105 -23.70 13.20 -4.52
C THR A 105 -22.97 12.37 -5.58
N TYR A 106 -21.87 11.74 -5.16
CA TYR A 106 -21.09 10.80 -5.97
C TYR A 106 -21.16 9.42 -5.34
N THR A 107 -21.18 8.40 -6.17
CA THR A 107 -21.24 7.00 -5.74
C THR A 107 -20.14 6.19 -6.38
N THR A 108 -19.56 5.27 -5.62
CA THR A 108 -18.54 4.33 -6.08
C THR A 108 -18.94 2.91 -5.68
N LYS A 109 -18.96 2.01 -6.64
CA LYS A 109 -19.09 0.57 -6.37
C LYS A 109 -17.77 0.05 -5.81
N VAL A 110 -17.78 -0.48 -4.60
CA VAL A 110 -16.60 -1.08 -3.95
C VAL A 110 -16.74 -2.58 -3.96
N ILE A 111 -15.78 -3.26 -4.58
CA ILE A 111 -15.69 -4.71 -4.62
C ILE A 111 -14.55 -5.11 -3.68
N VAL A 112 -14.87 -5.79 -2.59
CA VAL A 112 -13.88 -6.27 -1.63
C VAL A 112 -13.58 -7.74 -1.89
N LYS A 113 -12.31 -8.05 -2.16
CA LYS A 113 -11.80 -9.42 -2.34
C LYS A 113 -11.17 -9.92 -1.05
N LYS A 114 -11.17 -11.23 -0.86
CA LYS A 114 -10.45 -11.87 0.24
C LYS A 114 -8.95 -11.80 -0.02
N TYR A 115 -8.19 -11.47 1.01
CA TYR A 115 -6.73 -11.59 0.97
C TYR A 115 -6.28 -13.03 0.73
N VAL A 116 -5.32 -13.20 -0.14
CA VAL A 116 -4.70 -14.50 -0.44
C VAL A 116 -3.19 -14.34 -0.38
N ASN A 117 -2.56 -14.92 0.64
CA ASN A 117 -1.11 -14.86 0.78
C ASN A 117 -0.38 -15.43 -0.46
N PRO A 118 0.40 -14.59 -1.19
CA PRO A 118 1.11 -15.01 -2.39
C PRO A 118 2.48 -15.64 -2.09
N VAL A 119 3.01 -15.47 -0.88
CA VAL A 119 4.40 -15.78 -0.55
C VAL A 119 4.56 -17.24 -0.11
N LYS A 120 5.56 -17.92 -0.68
CA LYS A 120 6.05 -19.21 -0.21
C LYS A 120 7.18 -19.03 0.82
N SER A 121 8.12 -18.12 0.56
CA SER A 121 9.20 -17.76 1.50
C SER A 121 9.85 -16.42 1.10
N VAL A 122 10.44 -15.75 2.11
CA VAL A 122 11.34 -14.59 1.91
C VAL A 122 12.65 -14.89 2.61
N LYS A 123 13.78 -14.73 1.93
CA LYS A 123 15.11 -14.85 2.51
C LYS A 123 15.83 -13.50 2.46
N ILE A 124 16.39 -13.08 3.59
CA ILE A 124 17.13 -11.83 3.75
C ILE A 124 18.46 -12.15 4.41
N GLY A 125 19.53 -12.17 3.61
CA GLY A 125 20.82 -12.71 4.03
C GLY A 125 20.69 -14.19 4.42
N SER A 126 21.04 -14.52 5.65
CA SER A 126 20.89 -15.88 6.23
C SER A 126 19.51 -16.13 6.85
N THR A 127 18.69 -15.09 7.06
CA THR A 127 17.37 -15.21 7.71
C THR A 127 16.31 -15.61 6.71
N SER A 128 15.59 -16.71 7.01
CA SER A 128 14.45 -17.17 6.23
C SER A 128 13.15 -16.88 6.97
N VAL A 129 12.19 -16.30 6.26
CA VAL A 129 10.83 -16.04 6.72
C VAL A 129 9.90 -16.99 5.97
N SER A 130 9.24 -17.90 6.71
CA SER A 130 8.25 -18.82 6.13
C SER A 130 7.05 -18.05 5.59
N GLY A 131 6.56 -18.45 4.42
CA GLY A 131 5.34 -17.92 3.84
C GLY A 131 4.10 -18.10 4.72
N SER A 132 4.08 -19.12 5.60
CA SER A 132 2.97 -19.33 6.54
C SER A 132 2.70 -18.13 7.46
N LYS A 133 3.73 -17.33 7.76
CA LYS A 133 3.58 -16.09 8.55
C LYS A 133 2.71 -15.04 7.88
N PHE A 134 2.59 -15.10 6.55
CA PHE A 134 1.74 -14.21 5.79
C PHE A 134 0.31 -14.71 5.61
N ASN A 135 -0.09 -15.82 6.25
CA ASN A 135 -1.47 -16.31 6.17
C ASN A 135 -2.44 -15.50 7.04
N SER A 136 -1.97 -15.04 8.21
CA SER A 136 -2.74 -14.29 9.20
C SER A 136 -2.36 -12.81 9.28
N SER A 137 -1.39 -12.38 8.52
CA SER A 137 -0.94 -11.00 8.43
C SER A 137 -0.30 -10.76 7.07
N SER A 138 -0.56 -9.62 6.44
CA SER A 138 0.18 -9.19 5.26
C SER A 138 1.56 -8.62 5.62
N VAL A 139 1.85 -8.44 6.90
CA VAL A 139 3.07 -7.82 7.42
C VAL A 139 3.80 -8.76 8.37
N VAL A 140 5.09 -8.96 8.12
CA VAL A 140 6.00 -9.67 9.04
C VAL A 140 7.04 -8.68 9.58
N ASN A 141 7.20 -8.67 10.91
CA ASN A 141 8.17 -7.80 11.57
C ASN A 141 9.48 -8.56 11.86
N LEU A 142 10.61 -7.91 11.55
CA LEU A 142 11.95 -8.35 11.89
C LEU A 142 12.65 -7.30 12.76
N SER A 143 13.64 -7.72 13.57
CA SER A 143 14.42 -6.80 14.39
C SER A 143 15.34 -5.95 13.53
N TYR A 144 15.18 -4.61 13.55
CA TYR A 144 16.06 -3.70 12.82
C TYR A 144 17.53 -3.83 13.22
N GLY A 145 17.82 -3.96 14.52
CA GLY A 145 19.19 -4.04 15.03
C GLY A 145 19.98 -5.22 14.47
N LYS A 146 19.31 -6.34 14.18
CA LYS A 146 19.95 -7.52 13.58
C LYS A 146 20.44 -7.27 12.14
N PHE A 147 19.83 -6.37 11.41
CA PHE A 147 20.03 -6.15 9.97
C PHE A 147 20.62 -4.78 9.63
N SER A 148 20.58 -3.85 10.58
CA SER A 148 21.01 -2.46 10.40
C SER A 148 22.46 -2.37 9.89
N GLY A 149 22.68 -1.52 8.90
CA GLY A 149 23.98 -1.28 8.28
C GLY A 149 24.48 -2.39 7.35
N LYS A 150 23.75 -3.49 7.25
CA LYS A 150 24.15 -4.63 6.41
C LYS A 150 23.59 -4.51 5.00
N LYS A 151 24.41 -4.92 4.03
CA LYS A 151 23.99 -5.12 2.64
C LYS A 151 23.70 -6.61 2.42
N LEU A 152 22.42 -6.95 2.28
CA LEU A 152 21.93 -8.33 2.34
C LEU A 152 21.23 -8.73 1.06
N LYS A 153 21.55 -9.91 0.55
CA LYS A 153 20.83 -10.52 -0.57
C LYS A 153 19.41 -10.85 -0.14
N THR A 154 18.41 -10.37 -0.90
CA THR A 154 17.00 -10.65 -0.68
C THR A 154 16.47 -11.55 -1.79
N THR A 155 15.77 -12.60 -1.41
CA THR A 155 15.15 -13.54 -2.34
C THR A 155 13.71 -13.78 -1.90
N VAL A 156 12.77 -13.67 -2.83
CA VAL A 156 11.36 -13.99 -2.60
C VAL A 156 10.98 -15.16 -3.50
N VAL A 157 10.33 -16.13 -2.91
CA VAL A 157 9.69 -17.25 -3.62
C VAL A 157 8.20 -17.12 -3.44
N LEU A 158 7.49 -17.02 -4.55
CA LEU A 158 6.03 -16.97 -4.57
C LEU A 158 5.42 -18.36 -4.67
N LYS A 159 4.15 -18.48 -4.32
CA LYS A 159 3.34 -19.68 -4.59
C LYS A 159 3.05 -19.79 -6.09
N LYS A 160 2.70 -20.99 -6.54
CA LYS A 160 2.30 -21.24 -7.94
C LYS A 160 1.13 -20.33 -8.35
N GLY A 161 1.17 -19.79 -9.56
CA GLY A 161 0.16 -18.90 -10.12
C GLY A 161 0.28 -17.42 -9.66
N TRP A 162 1.40 -17.08 -9.02
CA TRP A 162 1.72 -15.70 -8.65
C TRP A 162 3.01 -15.26 -9.31
N LYS A 163 3.04 -14.05 -9.83
CA LYS A 163 4.24 -13.40 -10.34
C LYS A 163 4.58 -12.17 -9.52
N LEU A 164 5.87 -11.91 -9.42
CA LEU A 164 6.38 -10.76 -8.73
C LEU A 164 6.35 -9.58 -9.69
N ASP A 165 5.69 -8.50 -9.30
CA ASP A 165 5.65 -7.33 -10.15
C ASP A 165 6.83 -6.42 -9.89
N LYS A 166 6.84 -5.78 -8.75
CA LYS A 166 7.86 -4.79 -8.40
C LYS A 166 8.12 -4.82 -6.90
N TYR A 167 9.29 -4.32 -6.50
CA TYR A 167 9.60 -4.09 -5.09
C TYR A 167 9.99 -2.65 -4.86
N TYR A 168 9.70 -2.15 -3.68
CA TYR A 168 10.32 -0.95 -3.16
C TYR A 168 10.63 -1.14 -1.66
N TYR A 169 11.48 -0.29 -1.11
CA TYR A 169 11.69 -0.17 0.31
C TYR A 169 11.56 1.30 0.73
N TYR A 170 11.10 1.52 1.94
CA TYR A 170 11.00 2.86 2.50
C TYR A 170 12.34 3.28 3.12
N ASP A 171 12.93 4.35 2.63
CA ASP A 171 14.11 4.99 3.23
C ASP A 171 13.67 6.13 4.13
N LYS A 172 13.77 5.91 5.45
CA LYS A 172 13.35 6.88 6.45
C LYS A 172 14.14 8.19 6.43
N LYS A 173 15.42 8.15 6.03
CA LYS A 173 16.24 9.36 5.92
C LYS A 173 15.78 10.25 4.77
N GLN A 174 15.35 9.66 3.69
CA GLN A 174 14.83 10.37 2.52
C GLN A 174 13.33 10.65 2.64
N GLN A 175 12.65 10.07 3.64
CA GLN A 175 11.21 10.15 3.83
C GLN A 175 10.40 9.78 2.58
N CYS A 176 10.92 8.85 1.78
CA CYS A 176 10.29 8.40 0.55
C CYS A 176 10.47 6.89 0.37
N ALA A 177 9.59 6.30 -0.43
CA ALA A 177 9.78 4.95 -0.93
C ALA A 177 10.92 4.96 -1.94
N VAL A 178 11.93 4.14 -1.73
CA VAL A 178 13.01 3.93 -2.67
C VAL A 178 12.68 2.70 -3.48
N TRP A 179 12.48 2.90 -4.75
CA TRP A 179 12.25 1.86 -5.71
C TRP A 179 13.58 1.21 -6.08
N LEU A 180 13.67 -0.08 -5.95
CA LEU A 180 14.85 -0.82 -6.37
C LEU A 180 14.73 -1.27 -7.82
N PRO A 181 15.87 -1.53 -8.46
CA PRO A 181 15.92 -1.81 -9.88
C PRO A 181 14.93 -2.91 -10.31
N GLY A 182 14.18 -2.62 -11.31
CA GLY A 182 12.92 -3.21 -11.64
C GLY A 182 11.79 -2.32 -11.20
N PHE A 183 12.13 -1.27 -10.50
CA PHE A 183 11.32 -0.25 -9.94
C PHE A 183 11.71 1.08 -10.45
N GLU A 184 10.71 1.89 -10.62
CA GLU A 184 10.90 3.28 -10.88
C GLU A 184 11.43 3.96 -9.62
N TYR A 185 12.50 4.69 -9.75
CA TYR A 185 13.19 5.36 -8.69
C TYR A 185 12.64 6.76 -8.51
N PHE A 186 12.14 7.09 -7.31
CA PHE A 186 11.74 8.44 -6.95
C PHE A 186 12.81 9.10 -6.10
N GLN A 187 13.65 9.92 -6.69
CA GLN A 187 14.50 10.83 -5.97
C GLN A 187 14.13 12.24 -6.39
N LYS A 188 13.55 13.05 -5.47
CA LYS A 188 13.22 14.47 -5.70
C LYS A 188 12.51 14.79 -7.03
N GLY A 189 11.55 13.95 -7.43
CA GLY A 189 10.75 14.17 -8.62
C GLY A 189 11.19 13.44 -9.88
N ASP A 190 12.28 12.69 -9.86
CA ASP A 190 12.76 11.94 -11.01
C ASP A 190 12.52 10.43 -10.88
N LEU A 191 12.16 9.81 -12.00
CA LEU A 191 11.88 8.39 -12.15
C LEU A 191 12.96 7.76 -13.02
N GLU A 192 13.91 7.02 -12.45
CA GLU A 192 14.91 6.32 -13.22
C GLU A 192 15.15 4.87 -12.76
N GLY A 193 15.26 3.98 -13.74
CA GLY A 193 15.81 2.62 -13.63
C GLY A 193 14.82 1.52 -13.24
N ARG A 194 14.97 0.35 -13.87
CA ARG A 194 14.13 -0.83 -13.69
C ARG A 194 14.94 -2.09 -13.51
N THR A 195 15.03 -2.65 -12.32
CA THR A 195 15.51 -4.01 -12.10
C THR A 195 14.80 -4.65 -10.90
N THR A 196 14.78 -5.98 -10.80
CA THR A 196 14.15 -6.65 -9.68
C THR A 196 15.11 -6.77 -8.50
N ILE A 197 14.61 -6.64 -7.27
CA ILE A 197 15.45 -6.89 -6.09
C ILE A 197 15.63 -8.38 -5.80
N ASN A 198 14.82 -9.22 -6.44
CA ASN A 198 14.92 -10.65 -6.23
C ASN A 198 16.31 -11.16 -6.64
N GLY A 199 17.05 -11.67 -5.67
CA GLY A 199 18.44 -12.06 -5.86
C GLY A 199 19.47 -10.93 -5.68
N HIS A 200 19.06 -9.68 -5.54
CA HIS A 200 19.95 -8.53 -5.34
C HIS A 200 20.23 -8.24 -3.85
N LYS A 201 21.32 -7.50 -3.62
CA LYS A 201 21.68 -7.03 -2.27
C LYS A 201 21.03 -5.67 -2.02
N ILE A 202 20.28 -5.57 -0.92
CA ILE A 202 19.73 -4.32 -0.41
C ILE A 202 20.45 -3.86 0.85
N SER A 203 20.54 -2.57 1.07
CA SER A 203 21.09 -1.99 2.31
C SER A 203 19.97 -1.69 3.28
N VAL A 204 19.95 -2.34 4.45
CA VAL A 204 19.00 -2.05 5.51
C VAL A 204 19.50 -0.84 6.29
N LYS A 205 18.95 0.34 6.01
CA LYS A 205 19.37 1.62 6.59
C LYS A 205 18.16 2.55 6.80
N GLY A 206 18.38 3.71 7.40
CA GLY A 206 17.32 4.70 7.61
C GLY A 206 16.60 4.58 8.94
N GLY A 207 16.80 3.53 9.69
CA GLY A 207 16.23 3.33 11.04
C GLY A 207 15.07 2.35 11.07
N LYS A 208 14.52 2.15 12.27
CA LYS A 208 13.34 1.32 12.49
C LYS A 208 12.17 1.82 11.63
N GLY A 209 11.45 0.89 11.01
CA GLY A 209 10.42 1.19 10.02
C GLY A 209 10.89 1.03 8.58
N PHE A 210 12.17 0.65 8.35
CA PHE A 210 12.61 0.20 7.04
C PHE A 210 11.70 -0.96 6.58
N GLU A 211 11.25 -0.92 5.34
CA GLU A 211 10.27 -1.86 4.81
C GLU A 211 10.71 -2.42 3.47
N ILE A 212 10.48 -3.71 3.28
CA ILE A 212 10.51 -4.39 1.99
C ILE A 212 9.07 -4.70 1.62
N LEU A 213 8.54 -4.06 0.59
CA LEU A 213 7.23 -4.36 0.05
C LEU A 213 7.37 -5.35 -1.10
N ILE A 214 6.47 -6.32 -1.15
CA ILE A 214 6.43 -7.41 -2.12
C ILE A 214 5.07 -7.38 -2.82
N PRO A 215 4.93 -6.66 -3.92
CA PRO A 215 3.73 -6.74 -4.74
C PRO A 215 3.78 -8.02 -5.58
N ALA A 216 2.74 -8.82 -5.46
CA ALA A 216 2.58 -10.07 -6.20
C ALA A 216 1.22 -10.15 -6.86
N THR A 217 1.19 -10.37 -8.17
CA THR A 217 -0.03 -10.45 -8.96
C THR A 217 -0.40 -11.91 -9.22
N ASN A 218 -1.64 -12.24 -8.94
CA ASN A 218 -2.21 -13.53 -9.28
C ASN A 218 -2.44 -13.60 -10.79
N GLU A 219 -1.82 -14.54 -11.48
CA GLU A 219 -1.85 -14.65 -12.94
C GLU A 219 -3.25 -14.95 -13.50
N LYS A 220 -4.10 -15.62 -12.72
CA LYS A 220 -5.47 -15.97 -13.14
C LYS A 220 -6.45 -14.82 -12.92
N SER A 221 -6.39 -14.16 -11.77
CA SER A 221 -7.37 -13.12 -11.40
C SER A 221 -6.91 -11.69 -11.72
N GLY A 222 -5.63 -11.49 -12.01
CA GLY A 222 -5.02 -10.16 -12.18
C GLY A 222 -4.95 -9.33 -10.89
N ILE A 223 -5.35 -9.89 -9.73
CA ILE A 223 -5.34 -9.17 -8.45
C ILE A 223 -3.92 -9.14 -7.91
N THR A 224 -3.46 -7.95 -7.54
CA THR A 224 -2.17 -7.75 -6.87
C THR A 224 -2.37 -7.72 -5.35
N GLU A 225 -1.64 -8.58 -4.66
CA GLU A 225 -1.53 -8.61 -3.20
C GLU A 225 -0.22 -7.94 -2.79
N TYR A 226 -0.27 -7.18 -1.71
CA TYR A 226 0.87 -6.49 -1.15
C TYR A 226 1.20 -7.08 0.21
N VAL A 227 2.38 -7.65 0.34
CA VAL A 227 2.89 -8.13 1.61
C VAL A 227 4.20 -7.47 1.95
N SER A 228 4.48 -7.30 3.23
CA SER A 228 5.62 -6.52 3.69
C SER A 228 6.47 -7.25 4.72
N VAL A 229 7.78 -6.98 4.69
CA VAL A 229 8.69 -7.25 5.79
C VAL A 229 9.16 -5.94 6.36
N ILE A 230 8.78 -5.65 7.62
CA ILE A 230 9.12 -4.40 8.31
C ILE A 230 10.17 -4.66 9.38
N PHE A 231 11.20 -3.82 9.41
CA PHE A 231 12.29 -3.88 10.38
C PHE A 231 12.02 -2.90 11.55
N LYS A 232 11.68 -3.43 12.72
CA LYS A 232 11.32 -2.67 13.94
C LYS A 232 12.42 -2.69 15.00
#